data_40c9544c7c3f7545d7c8b77af50693cb
#
_entry.id   40c9544c7c3f7545d7c8b77af50693cb
#
_cell.length_a   1.000
_cell.length_b   1.000
_cell.length_c   1.000
_cell.angle_alpha   90.00
_cell.angle_beta   90.00
_cell.angle_gamma   90.00
#
_symmetry.space_group_name_H-M   'P 1'
#
loop_
_entity.id
_entity.type
_entity.pdbx_description
1 polymer ?
#
loop_
_entity_poly.entity_id
_entity_poly.type
_entity_poly.pdbx_seq_one_letter_code
_entity_poly.pdbx_strand_id
1 'polypeptide(L)'
;MSLEKAEKYLEEKGFLDHVIELEASTATVTEAAEALHVEPGMIAKTMSFLQNDKAVLILTEGTARVDNRKYKDTFHIKAKMIPFDEVENIIGHAPGGVCPFGINEGMEVYLDESLKQFTTVYPAAGNDHSAVKLTIPELEQVAEANGWVDVCKETEN
;
A
#
# COMPACT_ATOMS: atom_id res chain seq x y z
N MET A 1 -13.96 11.83 3.89
CA MET A 1 -12.51 11.96 4.06
C MET A 1 -11.83 10.60 3.98
N SER A 2 -10.65 10.56 3.41
CA SER A 2 -9.94 9.29 3.19
C SER A 2 -9.59 8.54 4.48
N LEU A 3 -9.15 9.25 5.51
CA LEU A 3 -8.86 8.63 6.80
C LEU A 3 -10.11 7.97 7.40
N GLU A 4 -11.23 8.64 7.31
CA GLU A 4 -12.49 8.10 7.84
C GLU A 4 -12.91 6.81 7.14
N LYS A 5 -12.71 6.75 5.82
CA LYS A 5 -13.01 5.54 5.04
C LYS A 5 -12.13 4.38 5.47
N ALA A 6 -10.83 4.64 5.64
CA ALA A 6 -9.88 3.61 6.07
C ALA A 6 -10.19 3.16 7.49
N GLU A 7 -10.46 4.10 8.40
CA GLU A 7 -10.78 3.77 9.78
C GLU A 7 -12.07 2.95 9.89
N LYS A 8 -13.10 3.32 9.13
CA LYS A 8 -14.35 2.57 9.14
C LYS A 8 -14.13 1.12 8.66
N TYR A 9 -13.37 0.97 7.59
CA TYR A 9 -13.03 -0.35 7.06
C TYR A 9 -12.27 -1.17 8.11
N LEU A 10 -11.27 -0.57 8.74
CA LEU A 10 -10.44 -1.24 9.74
C LEU A 10 -11.26 -1.60 11.00
N GLU A 11 -12.19 -0.72 11.39
CA GLU A 11 -13.09 -1.01 12.51
C GLU A 11 -13.94 -2.24 12.22
N GLU A 12 -14.49 -2.34 11.03
CA GLU A 12 -15.30 -3.49 10.62
C GLU A 12 -14.49 -4.79 10.61
N LYS A 13 -13.18 -4.69 10.36
CA LYS A 13 -12.27 -5.85 10.38
C LYS A 13 -11.65 -6.13 11.75
N GLY A 14 -11.89 -5.27 12.73
CA GLY A 14 -11.34 -5.45 14.08
C GLY A 14 -9.95 -4.90 14.28
N PHE A 15 -9.50 -3.98 13.43
CA PHE A 15 -8.13 -3.45 13.46
C PHE A 15 -8.06 -1.94 13.69
N LEU A 16 -9.13 -1.29 14.10
CA LEU A 16 -9.12 0.16 14.31
C LEU A 16 -8.05 0.59 15.31
N ASP A 17 -7.83 -0.21 16.33
CA ASP A 17 -6.83 0.08 17.37
C ASP A 17 -5.37 -0.04 16.87
N HIS A 18 -5.15 -0.51 15.63
CA HIS A 18 -3.83 -0.55 15.01
C HIS A 18 -3.49 0.74 14.27
N VAL A 19 -4.44 1.66 14.13
CA VAL A 19 -4.23 2.93 13.45
C VAL A 19 -3.43 3.87 14.34
N ILE A 20 -2.40 4.50 13.76
CA ILE A 20 -1.56 5.48 14.43
C ILE A 20 -1.75 6.81 13.70
N GLU A 21 -2.25 7.83 14.41
CA GLU A 21 -2.35 9.19 13.87
C GLU A 21 -1.16 9.98 14.34
N LEU A 22 -0.57 10.77 13.44
CA LEU A 22 0.68 11.50 13.70
C LEU A 22 0.50 12.98 13.37
N GLU A 23 1.27 13.83 14.06
CA GLU A 23 1.34 15.26 13.73
C GLU A 23 2.25 15.49 12.53
N ALA A 24 3.29 14.67 12.39
CA ALA A 24 4.25 14.77 11.29
C ALA A 24 3.67 14.12 10.01
N SER A 25 4.18 14.58 8.86
CA SER A 25 3.77 14.03 7.56
C SER A 25 4.24 12.59 7.38
N THR A 26 3.38 11.77 6.76
CA THR A 26 3.71 10.41 6.31
C THR A 26 3.52 10.29 4.80
N ALA A 27 3.57 11.42 4.07
CA ALA A 27 3.28 11.45 2.64
C ALA A 27 4.29 10.69 1.79
N THR A 28 5.54 10.60 2.25
CA THR A 28 6.59 9.82 1.58
C THR A 28 7.09 8.72 2.50
N VAL A 29 7.76 7.73 1.92
CA VAL A 29 8.35 6.62 2.68
C VAL A 29 9.33 7.16 3.72
N THR A 30 10.20 8.09 3.33
CA THR A 30 11.20 8.68 4.24
C THR A 30 10.53 9.40 5.40
N GLU A 31 9.54 10.24 5.12
CA GLU A 31 8.82 10.98 6.15
C GLU A 31 8.08 10.03 7.10
N ALA A 32 7.41 9.01 6.56
CA ALA A 32 6.69 8.03 7.37
C ALA A 32 7.65 7.26 8.28
N ALA A 33 8.78 6.82 7.74
CA ALA A 33 9.78 6.07 8.52
C ALA A 33 10.33 6.92 9.66
N GLU A 34 10.62 8.19 9.40
CA GLU A 34 11.10 9.12 10.43
C GLU A 34 10.04 9.35 11.51
N ALA A 35 8.80 9.59 11.09
CA ALA A 35 7.70 9.88 12.03
C ALA A 35 7.40 8.68 12.93
N LEU A 36 7.53 7.47 12.41
CA LEU A 36 7.24 6.24 13.14
C LEU A 36 8.47 5.64 13.84
N HIS A 37 9.66 6.19 13.59
CA HIS A 37 10.93 5.68 14.13
C HIS A 37 11.20 4.23 13.73
N VAL A 38 10.97 3.93 12.45
CA VAL A 38 11.18 2.59 11.88
C VAL A 38 12.05 2.68 10.63
N GLU A 39 12.51 1.53 10.14
CA GLU A 39 13.28 1.49 8.90
C GLU A 39 12.39 1.79 7.70
N PRO A 40 12.90 2.48 6.65
CA PRO A 40 12.10 2.77 5.44
C PRO A 40 11.47 1.55 4.80
N GLY A 41 12.15 0.40 4.82
CA GLY A 41 11.60 -0.85 4.29
C GLY A 41 10.36 -1.34 5.00
N MET A 42 10.15 -0.94 6.26
CA MET A 42 8.96 -1.32 7.03
C MET A 42 7.72 -0.54 6.64
N ILE A 43 7.86 0.53 5.87
CA ILE A 43 6.72 1.25 5.32
C ILE A 43 6.17 0.46 4.14
N ALA A 44 4.97 -0.08 4.28
CA ALA A 44 4.34 -0.81 3.19
C ALA A 44 3.68 0.20 2.26
N LYS A 45 4.38 0.58 1.19
CA LYS A 45 3.82 1.54 0.24
C LYS A 45 2.87 0.85 -0.72
N THR A 46 1.78 1.54 -1.05
CA THR A 46 0.76 1.04 -1.98
C THR A 46 0.94 1.73 -3.32
N MET A 47 1.27 0.96 -4.33
CA MET A 47 1.40 1.46 -5.70
C MET A 47 0.14 1.13 -6.48
N SER A 48 -0.31 2.04 -7.33
CA SER A 48 -1.55 1.88 -8.07
C SER A 48 -1.32 1.85 -9.57
N PHE A 49 -1.87 0.85 -10.23
CA PHE A 49 -1.69 0.60 -11.66
C PHE A 49 -3.04 0.43 -12.36
N LEU A 50 -3.03 0.72 -13.66
CA LEU A 50 -4.17 0.41 -14.53
C LEU A 50 -3.79 -0.79 -15.42
N GLN A 51 -4.69 -1.78 -15.45
CA GLN A 51 -4.57 -2.92 -16.35
C GLN A 51 -5.83 -2.89 -17.22
N ASN A 52 -5.72 -2.27 -18.39
CA ASN A 52 -6.86 -1.90 -19.23
C ASN A 52 -7.77 -0.96 -18.42
N ASP A 53 -8.99 -1.33 -18.11
CA ASP A 53 -9.91 -0.49 -17.33
C ASP A 53 -9.95 -0.83 -15.85
N LYS A 54 -9.06 -1.72 -15.40
CA LYS A 54 -9.07 -2.22 -14.04
C LYS A 54 -7.94 -1.62 -13.21
N ALA A 55 -8.27 -1.13 -12.03
CA ALA A 55 -7.27 -0.63 -11.10
C ALA A 55 -6.73 -1.78 -10.25
N VAL A 56 -5.41 -1.80 -10.06
CA VAL A 56 -4.72 -2.83 -9.28
C VAL A 56 -3.81 -2.12 -8.29
N LEU A 57 -3.89 -2.53 -7.03
CA LEU A 57 -2.99 -2.04 -5.98
C LEU A 57 -1.96 -3.12 -5.67
N ILE A 58 -0.70 -2.70 -5.54
CA ILE A 58 0.38 -3.60 -5.15
C ILE A 58 1.12 -2.97 -3.97
N LEU A 59 1.16 -3.67 -2.85
CA LEU A 59 1.91 -3.22 -1.68
C LEU A 59 3.30 -3.82 -1.70
N THR A 60 4.31 -2.97 -1.53
CA THR A 60 5.71 -3.38 -1.52
C THR A 60 6.40 -2.82 -0.28
N GLU A 61 7.60 -3.35 0.06
CA GLU A 61 8.39 -2.72 1.10
C GLU A 61 8.81 -1.33 0.61
N GLY A 62 9.08 -0.40 1.54
CA GLY A 62 9.19 1.02 1.24
C GLY A 62 10.30 1.42 0.28
N THR A 63 11.40 0.66 0.25
CA THR A 63 12.55 0.99 -0.62
C THR A 63 12.52 0.24 -1.96
N ALA A 64 11.58 -0.67 -2.14
CA ALA A 64 11.48 -1.49 -3.35
C ALA A 64 11.05 -0.65 -4.56
N ARG A 65 11.48 -1.10 -5.73
CA ARG A 65 11.07 -0.50 -7.00
C ARG A 65 10.51 -1.59 -7.89
N VAL A 66 9.46 -1.27 -8.61
CA VAL A 66 8.86 -2.21 -9.56
C VAL A 66 9.81 -2.44 -10.72
N ASP A 67 10.00 -3.71 -11.07
CA ASP A 67 10.72 -4.14 -12.25
C ASP A 67 9.70 -4.34 -13.36
N ASN A 68 9.81 -3.59 -14.44
CA ASN A 68 8.82 -3.62 -15.51
C ASN A 68 8.73 -4.99 -16.19
N ARG A 69 9.84 -5.70 -16.28
CA ARG A 69 9.87 -7.04 -16.87
C ARG A 69 9.14 -8.05 -15.97
N LYS A 70 9.44 -8.02 -14.67
CA LYS A 70 8.76 -8.89 -13.71
C LYS A 70 7.26 -8.63 -13.68
N TYR A 71 6.88 -7.36 -13.73
CA TYR A 71 5.48 -6.96 -13.77
C TYR A 71 4.79 -7.57 -14.99
N LYS A 72 5.40 -7.39 -16.17
CA LYS A 72 4.84 -7.93 -17.41
C LYS A 72 4.77 -9.45 -17.40
N ASP A 73 5.80 -10.11 -16.86
CA ASP A 73 5.81 -11.57 -16.77
C ASP A 73 4.71 -12.07 -15.83
N THR A 74 4.40 -11.33 -14.79
CA THR A 74 3.38 -11.69 -13.80
C THR A 74 1.97 -11.42 -14.31
N PHE A 75 1.72 -10.24 -14.85
CA PHE A 75 0.38 -9.79 -15.23
C PHE A 75 0.10 -9.83 -16.73
N HIS A 76 1.11 -10.11 -17.55
CA HIS A 76 1.01 -10.20 -19.02
C HIS A 76 0.57 -8.90 -19.68
N ILE A 77 0.89 -7.77 -19.03
CA ILE A 77 0.61 -6.42 -19.50
C ILE A 77 1.69 -5.48 -18.96
N LYS A 78 2.00 -4.43 -19.69
CA LYS A 78 2.99 -3.44 -19.24
C LYS A 78 2.50 -2.70 -18.00
N ALA A 79 3.42 -2.40 -17.09
CA ALA A 79 3.13 -1.57 -15.93
C ALA A 79 2.75 -0.16 -16.39
N LYS A 80 1.60 0.30 -15.93
CA LYS A 80 1.12 1.66 -16.20
C LYS A 80 0.51 2.20 -14.92
N MET A 81 1.16 3.18 -14.32
CA MET A 81 0.65 3.76 -13.09
C MET A 81 -0.56 4.63 -13.36
N ILE A 82 -1.47 4.68 -12.40
CA ILE A 82 -2.61 5.60 -12.45
C ILE A 82 -2.04 7.02 -12.37
N PRO A 83 -2.44 7.93 -13.27
CA PRO A 83 -1.99 9.32 -13.19
C PRO A 83 -2.31 9.95 -11.84
N PHE A 84 -1.37 10.75 -11.33
CA PHE A 84 -1.45 11.35 -10.00
C PHE A 84 -2.79 12.06 -9.75
N ASP A 85 -3.29 12.80 -10.74
CA ASP A 85 -4.53 13.58 -10.61
C ASP A 85 -5.80 12.72 -10.72
N GLU A 86 -5.68 11.44 -11.05
CA GLU A 86 -6.81 10.52 -11.13
C GLU A 86 -6.87 9.53 -9.97
N VAL A 87 -5.81 9.47 -9.14
CA VAL A 87 -5.69 8.49 -8.07
C VAL A 87 -6.87 8.58 -7.10
N GLU A 88 -7.20 9.75 -6.62
CA GLU A 88 -8.27 9.92 -5.65
C GLU A 88 -9.63 9.45 -6.19
N ASN A 89 -9.94 9.80 -7.43
CA ASN A 89 -11.21 9.40 -8.04
C ASN A 89 -11.30 7.89 -8.24
N ILE A 90 -10.21 7.27 -8.67
CA ILE A 90 -10.22 5.85 -8.99
C ILE A 90 -10.13 4.99 -7.75
N ILE A 91 -9.24 5.32 -6.83
CA ILE A 91 -8.93 4.49 -5.65
C ILE A 91 -9.84 4.84 -4.47
N GLY A 92 -10.10 6.13 -4.25
CA GLY A 92 -10.84 6.62 -3.10
C GLY A 92 -9.98 7.25 -2.02
N HIS A 93 -8.67 7.34 -2.24
CA HIS A 93 -7.73 8.01 -1.35
C HIS A 93 -6.83 8.92 -2.16
N ALA A 94 -6.51 10.10 -1.60
CA ALA A 94 -5.59 11.04 -2.23
C ALA A 94 -4.16 10.50 -2.23
N PRO A 95 -3.31 10.92 -3.20
CA PRO A 95 -1.89 10.59 -3.15
C PRO A 95 -1.28 10.99 -1.81
N GLY A 96 -0.38 10.18 -1.29
CA GLY A 96 0.19 10.36 0.05
C GLY A 96 -0.55 9.57 1.12
N GLY A 97 -1.78 9.14 0.85
CA GLY A 97 -2.59 8.35 1.78
C GLY A 97 -3.13 7.07 1.18
N VAL A 98 -2.71 6.72 -0.04
CA VAL A 98 -3.21 5.52 -0.72
C VAL A 98 -2.88 4.28 0.09
N CYS A 99 -3.90 3.46 0.32
CA CYS A 99 -3.80 2.23 1.09
C CYS A 99 -4.90 1.26 0.61
N PRO A 100 -4.86 -0.02 0.99
CA PRO A 100 -5.89 -0.96 0.56
C PRO A 100 -7.16 -0.93 1.40
N PHE A 101 -7.28 0.01 2.35
CA PHE A 101 -8.37 0.04 3.31
C PHE A 101 -9.44 1.06 2.90
N GLY A 102 -10.68 0.62 2.74
CA GLY A 102 -11.78 1.51 2.37
C GLY A 102 -11.70 2.04 0.95
N ILE A 103 -11.17 1.25 0.03
CA ILE A 103 -11.04 1.63 -1.38
C ILE A 103 -12.35 1.43 -2.12
N ASN A 104 -12.44 2.04 -3.30
CA ASN A 104 -13.59 1.85 -4.18
C ASN A 104 -13.67 0.38 -4.62
N GLU A 105 -14.87 -0.07 -4.96
CA GLU A 105 -15.09 -1.47 -5.36
C GLU A 105 -14.49 -1.79 -6.74
N GLY A 106 -14.26 -3.07 -6.98
CA GLY A 106 -13.83 -3.56 -8.28
C GLY A 106 -12.33 -3.59 -8.51
N MET A 107 -11.54 -3.34 -7.47
CA MET A 107 -10.08 -3.37 -7.57
C MET A 107 -9.51 -4.67 -7.03
N GLU A 108 -8.35 -5.05 -7.56
CA GLU A 108 -7.57 -6.15 -7.01
C GLU A 108 -6.42 -5.60 -6.17
N VAL A 109 -6.08 -6.32 -5.11
CA VAL A 109 -4.99 -5.96 -4.22
C VAL A 109 -4.01 -7.13 -4.16
N TYR A 110 -2.73 -6.85 -4.40
CA TYR A 110 -1.67 -7.84 -4.31
C TYR A 110 -0.61 -7.40 -3.32
N LEU A 111 0.02 -8.36 -2.67
CA LEU A 111 1.16 -8.12 -1.80
C LEU A 111 2.42 -8.62 -2.49
N ASP A 112 3.48 -7.81 -2.51
CA ASP A 112 4.72 -8.20 -3.13
C ASP A 112 5.61 -8.97 -2.15
N GLU A 113 6.36 -9.93 -2.68
CA GLU A 113 7.27 -10.76 -1.88
C GLU A 113 8.29 -9.94 -1.07
N SER A 114 8.61 -8.71 -1.52
CA SER A 114 9.53 -7.84 -0.80
C SER A 114 9.09 -7.55 0.64
N LEU A 115 7.79 -7.60 0.91
CA LEU A 115 7.26 -7.38 2.26
C LEU A 115 7.69 -8.46 3.25
N LYS A 116 8.00 -9.65 2.77
CA LYS A 116 8.34 -10.79 3.63
C LYS A 116 9.69 -10.66 4.34
N GLN A 117 10.46 -9.63 4.00
CA GLN A 117 11.71 -9.31 4.70
C GLN A 117 11.46 -8.81 6.13
N PHE A 118 10.25 -8.40 6.44
CA PHE A 118 9.88 -7.83 7.72
C PHE A 118 8.75 -8.61 8.37
N THR A 119 8.67 -8.58 9.70
CA THR A 119 7.58 -9.21 10.44
C THR A 119 6.41 -8.24 10.65
N THR A 120 6.73 -6.95 10.74
CA THR A 120 5.74 -5.89 10.96
C THR A 120 5.96 -4.78 9.93
N VAL A 121 4.88 -4.28 9.36
CA VAL A 121 4.92 -3.22 8.37
C VAL A 121 3.86 -2.15 8.68
N TYR A 122 4.01 -0.98 8.05
CA TYR A 122 3.20 0.19 8.34
C TYR A 122 2.65 0.79 7.04
N PRO A 123 1.52 0.29 6.52
CA PRO A 123 0.84 0.97 5.41
C PRO A 123 0.17 2.27 5.88
N ALA A 124 -0.12 3.16 4.93
CA ALA A 124 -0.88 4.38 5.21
C ALA A 124 -2.31 4.03 5.65
N ALA A 125 -2.98 4.99 6.25
CA ALA A 125 -4.36 4.81 6.71
C ALA A 125 -5.32 5.81 6.05
N GLY A 126 -5.05 6.19 4.79
CA GLY A 126 -5.97 7.00 4.01
C GLY A 126 -5.63 8.49 3.96
N ASN A 127 -4.63 8.94 4.70
CA ASN A 127 -4.16 10.34 4.61
C ASN A 127 -2.64 10.38 4.84
N ASP A 128 -2.08 11.58 4.83
CA ASP A 128 -0.63 11.78 4.94
C ASP A 128 -0.16 12.07 6.38
N HIS A 129 -0.94 11.67 7.38
CA HIS A 129 -0.60 11.82 8.80
C HIS A 129 -0.97 10.58 9.61
N SER A 130 -0.91 9.41 8.98
CA SER A 130 -1.36 8.19 9.63
C SER A 130 -0.69 6.94 9.08
N ALA A 131 -0.74 5.87 9.86
CA ALA A 131 -0.27 4.56 9.45
C ALA A 131 -1.05 3.50 10.21
N VAL A 132 -0.95 2.27 9.74
CA VAL A 132 -1.56 1.11 10.42
C VAL A 132 -0.44 0.13 10.72
N LYS A 133 -0.27 -0.25 11.97
CA LYS A 133 0.75 -1.23 12.37
C LYS A 133 0.18 -2.64 12.21
N LEU A 134 0.75 -3.42 11.29
CA LEU A 134 0.26 -4.77 10.99
C LEU A 134 1.42 -5.76 10.85
N THR A 135 1.21 -6.98 11.30
CA THR A 135 2.09 -8.09 10.92
C THR A 135 1.75 -8.49 9.49
N ILE A 136 2.62 -9.25 8.85
CA ILE A 136 2.36 -9.69 7.47
C ILE A 136 1.08 -10.53 7.36
N PRO A 137 0.83 -11.53 8.23
CA PRO A 137 -0.45 -12.26 8.18
C PRO A 137 -1.67 -11.36 8.39
N GLU A 138 -1.57 -10.37 9.29
CA GLU A 138 -2.66 -9.42 9.51
C GLU A 138 -2.92 -8.57 8.27
N LEU A 139 -1.85 -8.11 7.62
CA LEU A 139 -1.97 -7.33 6.39
C LEU A 139 -2.67 -8.14 5.30
N GLU A 140 -2.26 -9.38 5.11
CA GLU A 140 -2.87 -10.26 4.11
C GLU A 140 -4.37 -10.42 4.35
N GLN A 141 -4.74 -10.62 5.60
CA GLN A 141 -6.14 -10.79 5.99
C GLN A 141 -6.95 -9.50 5.82
N VAL A 142 -6.47 -8.40 6.39
CA VAL A 142 -7.24 -7.15 6.43
C VAL A 142 -7.31 -6.45 5.08
N ALA A 143 -6.28 -6.60 4.26
CA ALA A 143 -6.28 -6.03 2.90
C ALA A 143 -7.11 -6.85 1.93
N GLU A 144 -7.55 -8.04 2.33
CA GLU A 144 -8.27 -8.97 1.46
C GLU A 144 -7.49 -9.20 0.16
N ALA A 145 -6.19 -9.50 0.32
CA ALA A 145 -5.28 -9.62 -0.82
C ALA A 145 -5.70 -10.75 -1.75
N ASN A 146 -5.63 -10.45 -3.05
CA ASN A 146 -5.93 -11.44 -4.10
C ASN A 146 -4.78 -12.44 -4.26
N GLY A 147 -3.59 -12.12 -3.78
CA GLY A 147 -2.47 -13.02 -3.82
C GLY A 147 -1.14 -12.31 -3.62
N TRP A 148 -0.07 -13.10 -3.71
CA TRP A 148 1.30 -12.61 -3.62
C TRP A 148 1.93 -12.56 -5.00
N VAL A 149 2.76 -11.54 -5.25
CA VAL A 149 3.45 -11.36 -6.52
C VAL A 149 4.92 -11.02 -6.25
N ASP A 150 5.75 -11.20 -7.27
CA ASP A 150 7.15 -10.82 -7.24
C ASP A 150 7.41 -9.92 -8.45
N VAL A 151 7.20 -8.62 -8.25
CA VAL A 151 7.29 -7.63 -9.33
C VAL A 151 8.33 -6.55 -9.06
N CYS A 152 9.09 -6.66 -7.98
CA CYS A 152 10.09 -5.67 -7.63
C CYS A 152 11.48 -6.11 -8.03
N LYS A 153 12.36 -5.13 -8.28
CA LYS A 153 13.77 -5.39 -8.56
C LYS A 153 14.40 -6.04 -7.34
N GLU A 154 15.35 -6.94 -7.59
CA GLU A 154 16.12 -7.51 -6.50
C GLU A 154 16.99 -6.43 -5.88
N THR A 155 17.05 -6.43 -4.55
CA THR A 155 17.92 -5.50 -3.84
C THR A 155 19.35 -6.02 -3.89
N GLU A 156 20.26 -5.18 -4.35
CA GLU A 156 21.67 -5.49 -4.27
C GLU A 156 22.15 -5.22 -2.85
N ASN A 157 22.84 -6.16 -2.28
CA ASN A 157 23.45 -6.01 -0.96
C ASN A 157 24.83 -5.35 -1.09
#